data_5cafced05c51d09a42936b277f590368
#
_entry.id   5cafced05c51d09a42936b277f590368
#
_cell.length_a   1.000
_cell.length_b   1.000
_cell.length_c   1.000
_cell.angle_alpha   90.00
_cell.angle_beta   90.00
_cell.angle_gamma   90.00
#
_symmetry.space_group_name_H-M   'P 1'
#
loop_
_entity.id
_entity.type
_entity.pdbx_description
1 polymer ?
#
loop_
_entity_poly.entity_id
_entity_poly.type
_entity_poly.pdbx_seq_one_letter_code
_entity_poly.pdbx_strand_id
1 'polypeptide(L)'
;MKKRTLALVMTAVMLLSVILAGCGGAKPASKELDSALEKAQTTVTDFARDQRRNAAIFTHSLFEKAHEAAEKIGEETSSDKLKEVCEELALDSVTVADENKIVTASYPQDEVGKKLKEIEEKKMFSAIASNNAIEMISDPELDTESGAYRYLIGVKRADGTGVVITELKTAEYAEVCGANLAEKCGENTVILKDGEVLSSTLEGVKTGDAVDTLGISSEDLEKGSFTATVSGKSYTCKAAVSGDYTVICAEAA
;
A
#
# COMPACT_ATOMS: atom_id res chain seq x y z
N MET A 1 32.62 16.93 -0.32
CA MET A 1 33.27 15.62 -0.13
C MET A 1 32.94 15.13 1.27
N LYS A 2 32.02 14.15 1.46
CA LYS A 2 31.79 13.30 2.65
C LYS A 2 30.37 12.74 2.54
N LYS A 3 30.15 11.81 1.64
CA LYS A 3 28.96 10.93 1.60
C LYS A 3 29.36 9.65 0.84
N ARG A 4 30.16 8.79 1.47
CA ARG A 4 30.45 7.42 1.01
C ARG A 4 31.19 6.69 2.15
N THR A 5 30.48 6.24 3.16
CA THR A 5 30.98 5.21 4.13
C THR A 5 29.83 4.83 5.06
N LEU A 6 28.74 4.28 4.54
CA LEU A 6 27.70 3.64 5.36
C LEU A 6 27.08 2.39 4.67
N ALA A 7 27.80 1.78 3.75
CA ALA A 7 27.26 0.65 2.97
C ALA A 7 28.09 -0.65 3.13
N LEU A 8 28.82 -0.83 4.24
CA LEU A 8 29.74 -1.98 4.34
C LEU A 8 29.85 -2.59 5.75
N VAL A 9 28.79 -2.54 6.56
CA VAL A 9 28.75 -3.21 7.88
C VAL A 9 27.58 -4.17 8.07
N MET A 10 26.75 -4.39 7.06
CA MET A 10 25.56 -5.27 7.17
C MET A 10 25.74 -6.70 6.62
N THR A 11 26.93 -7.24 6.55
CA THR A 11 27.12 -8.61 6.00
C THR A 11 27.82 -9.58 6.95
N ALA A 12 27.77 -9.35 8.27
CA ALA A 12 28.48 -10.22 9.21
C ALA A 12 27.79 -10.35 10.57
N VAL A 13 26.48 -10.66 10.62
CA VAL A 13 25.82 -11.16 11.83
C VAL A 13 24.90 -12.32 11.47
N MET A 14 25.41 -13.30 10.77
CA MET A 14 24.89 -14.65 10.83
C MET A 14 25.85 -15.48 11.68
N LEU A 15 25.28 -16.15 12.71
CA LEU A 15 25.93 -17.08 13.61
C LEU A 15 26.65 -16.46 14.82
N LEU A 16 25.88 -16.15 15.85
CA LEU A 16 26.26 -16.52 17.22
C LEU A 16 24.99 -16.61 18.10
N SER A 17 24.41 -17.79 18.19
CA SER A 17 23.48 -18.15 19.25
C SER A 17 24.29 -18.27 20.55
N VAL A 18 24.41 -17.17 21.27
CA VAL A 18 24.93 -17.22 22.67
C VAL A 18 23.73 -17.21 23.60
N ILE A 19 23.52 -18.36 24.21
CA ILE A 19 22.66 -18.55 25.38
C ILE A 19 23.21 -17.67 26.50
N LEU A 20 22.56 -16.56 26.81
CA LEU A 20 22.70 -15.83 28.05
C LEU A 20 21.38 -15.89 28.81
N ALA A 21 21.32 -16.80 29.76
CA ALA A 21 20.27 -16.86 30.77
C ALA A 21 20.31 -15.59 31.62
N GLY A 22 19.47 -14.62 31.31
CA GLY A 22 19.16 -13.45 32.14
C GLY A 22 17.83 -13.68 32.84
N CYS A 23 17.83 -13.67 34.17
CA CYS A 23 16.69 -13.89 35.05
C CYS A 23 15.53 -12.91 34.79
N GLY A 24 14.49 -13.39 34.21
CA GLY A 24 13.16 -12.82 34.13
C GLY A 24 12.32 -13.84 33.41
N GLY A 25 11.47 -14.59 34.10
CA GLY A 25 10.77 -15.83 33.69
C GLY A 25 10.00 -15.84 32.38
N ALA A 26 10.62 -15.47 31.29
CA ALA A 26 10.05 -15.69 29.95
C ALA A 26 10.22 -17.18 29.60
N LYS A 27 9.12 -17.83 29.27
CA LYS A 27 9.12 -19.18 28.73
C LYS A 27 10.00 -19.19 27.47
N PRO A 28 10.90 -20.17 27.29
CA PRO A 28 11.67 -20.23 26.04
C PRO A 28 10.73 -20.36 24.85
N ALA A 29 11.01 -19.58 23.81
CA ALA A 29 10.24 -19.63 22.58
C ALA A 29 10.18 -21.07 22.03
N SER A 30 9.01 -21.47 21.55
CA SER A 30 8.81 -22.82 21.05
C SER A 30 9.52 -23.03 19.71
N LYS A 31 9.77 -24.28 19.32
CA LYS A 31 10.28 -24.59 17.97
C LYS A 31 9.29 -24.20 16.89
N GLU A 32 8.00 -24.20 17.23
CA GLU A 32 6.90 -23.76 16.35
C GLU A 32 7.04 -22.28 16.04
N LEU A 33 7.37 -21.45 17.03
CA LEU A 33 7.59 -20.01 16.85
C LEU A 33 8.83 -19.72 15.98
N ASP A 34 9.90 -20.51 16.12
CA ASP A 34 11.08 -20.41 15.25
C ASP A 34 10.73 -20.72 13.79
N SER A 35 9.97 -21.81 13.57
CA SER A 35 9.54 -22.21 12.24
C SER A 35 8.56 -21.19 11.61
N ALA A 36 7.66 -20.61 12.41
CA ALA A 36 6.76 -19.56 11.97
C ALA A 36 7.52 -18.31 11.51
N LEU A 37 8.53 -17.88 12.29
CA LEU A 37 9.35 -16.73 11.93
C LEU A 37 10.16 -16.98 10.64
N GLU A 38 10.77 -18.14 10.47
CA GLU A 38 11.54 -18.49 9.27
C GLU A 38 10.65 -18.47 8.02
N LYS A 39 9.45 -19.07 8.10
CA LYS A 39 8.46 -19.03 7.02
C LYS A 39 8.04 -17.61 6.70
N ALA A 40 7.72 -16.82 7.72
CA ALA A 40 7.28 -15.44 7.54
C ALA A 40 8.39 -14.57 6.93
N GLN A 41 9.65 -14.72 7.38
CA GLN A 41 10.79 -14.03 6.77
C GLN A 41 10.96 -14.38 5.28
N THR A 42 10.83 -15.65 4.92
CA THR A 42 10.90 -16.09 3.54
C THR A 42 9.80 -15.41 2.69
N THR A 43 8.56 -15.43 3.18
CA THR A 43 7.42 -14.81 2.52
C THR A 43 7.62 -13.30 2.32
N VAL A 44 8.10 -12.60 3.35
CA VAL A 44 8.36 -11.15 3.28
C VAL A 44 9.54 -10.83 2.36
N THR A 45 10.57 -11.65 2.35
CA THR A 45 11.73 -11.48 1.44
C THR A 45 11.30 -11.62 -0.02
N ASP A 46 10.48 -12.63 -0.32
CA ASP A 46 9.95 -12.84 -1.67
C ASP A 46 9.04 -11.68 -2.10
N PHE A 47 8.16 -11.22 -1.20
CA PHE A 47 7.33 -10.04 -1.43
C PHE A 47 8.19 -8.80 -1.72
N ALA A 48 9.18 -8.49 -0.87
CA ALA A 48 10.04 -7.31 -1.02
C ALA A 48 10.81 -7.32 -2.35
N ARG A 49 11.28 -8.51 -2.79
CA ARG A 49 11.96 -8.67 -4.08
C ARG A 49 11.06 -8.33 -5.26
N ASP A 50 9.80 -8.76 -5.22
CA ASP A 50 8.88 -8.66 -6.35
C ASP A 50 8.00 -7.39 -6.30
N GLN A 51 7.94 -6.70 -5.16
CA GLN A 51 7.04 -5.56 -4.90
C GLN A 51 7.16 -4.46 -5.97
N ARG A 52 8.39 -4.02 -6.30
CA ARG A 52 8.60 -2.94 -7.28
C ARG A 52 8.06 -3.30 -8.66
N ARG A 53 8.28 -4.54 -9.08
CA ARG A 53 7.77 -5.04 -10.37
C ARG A 53 6.24 -5.11 -10.35
N ASN A 54 5.66 -5.66 -9.29
CA ASN A 54 4.21 -5.78 -9.16
C ASN A 54 3.53 -4.41 -9.09
N ALA A 55 4.12 -3.45 -8.36
CA ALA A 55 3.64 -2.07 -8.32
C ALA A 55 3.69 -1.40 -9.70
N ALA A 56 4.77 -1.60 -10.46
CA ALA A 56 4.89 -1.05 -11.81
C ALA A 56 3.87 -1.66 -12.78
N ILE A 57 3.65 -2.98 -12.73
CA ILE A 57 2.65 -3.67 -13.55
C ILE A 57 1.25 -3.17 -13.18
N PHE A 58 0.94 -3.09 -11.89
CA PHE A 58 -0.35 -2.59 -11.40
C PHE A 58 -0.61 -1.16 -11.88
N THR A 59 0.34 -0.25 -11.66
CA THR A 59 0.21 1.15 -12.10
C THR A 59 0.03 1.26 -13.62
N HIS A 60 0.77 0.46 -14.39
CA HIS A 60 0.63 0.42 -15.83
C HIS A 60 -0.78 -0.02 -16.25
N SER A 61 -1.33 -1.06 -15.62
CA SER A 61 -2.69 -1.53 -15.93
C SER A 61 -3.77 -0.48 -15.63
N LEU A 62 -3.56 0.38 -14.61
CA LEU A 62 -4.46 1.50 -14.33
C LEU A 62 -4.41 2.55 -15.43
N PHE A 63 -3.21 2.89 -15.93
CA PHE A 63 -3.07 3.81 -17.06
C PHE A 63 -3.63 3.24 -18.35
N GLU A 64 -3.40 1.97 -18.66
CA GLU A 64 -4.00 1.31 -19.85
C GLU A 64 -5.53 1.41 -19.81
N LYS A 65 -6.15 1.14 -18.67
CA LYS A 65 -7.60 1.25 -18.48
C LYS A 65 -8.10 2.70 -18.67
N ALA A 66 -7.37 3.70 -18.17
CA ALA A 66 -7.71 5.10 -18.33
C ALA A 66 -7.56 5.57 -19.81
N HIS A 67 -6.53 5.13 -20.53
CA HIS A 67 -6.35 5.39 -21.94
C HIS A 67 -7.46 4.74 -22.78
N GLU A 68 -7.81 3.48 -22.47
CA GLU A 68 -8.94 2.81 -23.12
C GLU A 68 -10.26 3.56 -22.91
N ALA A 69 -10.49 4.07 -21.68
CA ALA A 69 -11.64 4.92 -21.40
C ALA A 69 -11.64 6.20 -22.27
N ALA A 70 -10.49 6.87 -22.37
CA ALA A 70 -10.36 8.07 -23.18
C ALA A 70 -10.61 7.81 -24.69
N GLU A 71 -10.13 6.67 -25.20
CA GLU A 71 -10.36 6.24 -26.59
C GLU A 71 -11.83 5.92 -26.85
N LYS A 72 -12.50 5.18 -25.94
CA LYS A 72 -13.91 4.81 -26.06
C LYS A 72 -14.85 6.00 -25.95
N ILE A 73 -14.51 7.00 -25.14
CA ILE A 73 -15.24 8.25 -25.02
C ILE A 73 -15.10 9.06 -26.31
N GLY A 74 -13.87 9.21 -26.84
CA GLY A 74 -13.59 9.97 -28.02
C GLY A 74 -14.13 11.40 -27.94
N GLU A 75 -14.91 11.79 -28.94
CA GLU A 75 -15.60 13.11 -29.01
C GLU A 75 -16.98 13.10 -28.34
N GLU A 76 -17.57 11.91 -28.14
CA GLU A 76 -18.90 11.76 -27.55
C GLU A 76 -18.86 11.75 -26.03
N THR A 77 -19.24 12.87 -25.41
CA THR A 77 -19.21 13.07 -23.97
C THR A 77 -20.61 13.07 -23.33
N SER A 78 -21.57 12.34 -23.93
CA SER A 78 -22.91 12.19 -23.35
C SER A 78 -22.84 11.37 -22.04
N SER A 79 -23.75 11.65 -21.10
CA SER A 79 -23.83 10.90 -19.84
C SER A 79 -24.02 9.41 -20.05
N ASP A 80 -24.82 9.03 -21.04
CA ASP A 80 -25.08 7.64 -21.37
C ASP A 80 -23.80 6.94 -21.88
N LYS A 81 -23.00 7.65 -22.71
CA LYS A 81 -21.71 7.14 -23.16
C LYS A 81 -20.72 6.97 -22.03
N LEU A 82 -20.61 7.95 -21.12
CA LEU A 82 -19.73 7.84 -19.96
C LEU A 82 -20.16 6.69 -19.03
N LYS A 83 -21.46 6.50 -18.84
CA LYS A 83 -21.99 5.38 -18.06
C LYS A 83 -21.63 4.04 -18.72
N GLU A 84 -21.84 3.89 -20.03
CA GLU A 84 -21.46 2.69 -20.79
C GLU A 84 -19.97 2.33 -20.59
N VAL A 85 -19.08 3.34 -20.71
CA VAL A 85 -17.65 3.16 -20.53
C VAL A 85 -17.32 2.75 -19.09
N CYS A 86 -17.97 3.34 -18.08
CA CYS A 86 -17.79 2.94 -16.69
C CYS A 86 -18.19 1.48 -16.46
N GLU A 87 -19.35 1.07 -17.00
CA GLU A 87 -19.84 -0.30 -16.85
C GLU A 87 -18.91 -1.32 -17.57
N GLU A 88 -18.47 -0.99 -18.80
CA GLU A 88 -17.61 -1.87 -19.61
C GLU A 88 -16.22 -2.07 -18.97
N LEU A 89 -15.64 -0.98 -18.47
CA LEU A 89 -14.27 -1.00 -17.90
C LEU A 89 -14.25 -1.18 -16.38
N ALA A 90 -15.40 -1.39 -15.75
CA ALA A 90 -15.55 -1.48 -14.30
C ALA A 90 -14.86 -0.29 -13.58
N LEU A 91 -15.24 0.93 -13.99
CA LEU A 91 -14.82 2.19 -13.37
C LEU A 91 -15.94 2.70 -12.46
N ASP A 92 -15.57 3.36 -11.36
CA ASP A 92 -16.53 3.96 -10.43
C ASP A 92 -17.05 5.30 -10.95
N SER A 93 -16.17 6.08 -11.60
CA SER A 93 -16.55 7.35 -12.23
C SER A 93 -15.65 7.72 -13.39
N VAL A 94 -16.16 8.62 -14.24
CA VAL A 94 -15.39 9.29 -15.30
C VAL A 94 -15.74 10.78 -15.31
N THR A 95 -14.72 11.61 -15.40
CA THR A 95 -14.84 13.07 -15.52
C THR A 95 -14.04 13.51 -16.75
N VAL A 96 -14.67 14.30 -17.62
CA VAL A 96 -14.03 14.91 -18.79
C VAL A 96 -13.95 16.41 -18.59
N ALA A 97 -12.76 16.98 -18.71
CA ALA A 97 -12.56 18.41 -18.67
C ALA A 97 -11.88 18.93 -19.94
N ASP A 98 -12.22 20.13 -20.34
CA ASP A 98 -11.68 20.80 -21.51
C ASP A 98 -10.27 21.43 -21.25
N GLU A 99 -9.72 22.06 -22.25
CA GLU A 99 -8.44 22.79 -22.19
C GLU A 99 -8.48 23.98 -21.23
N ASN A 100 -9.67 24.53 -20.92
CA ASN A 100 -9.88 25.58 -19.92
C ASN A 100 -10.02 25.01 -18.51
N LYS A 101 -9.90 23.68 -18.35
CA LYS A 101 -10.01 22.96 -17.06
C LYS A 101 -11.43 23.01 -16.49
N ILE A 102 -12.45 23.16 -17.35
CA ILE A 102 -13.85 23.12 -16.97
C ILE A 102 -14.35 21.70 -17.24
N VAL A 103 -15.00 21.10 -16.25
CA VAL A 103 -15.66 19.80 -16.42
C VAL A 103 -16.81 19.96 -17.40
N THR A 104 -16.71 19.34 -18.56
CA THR A 104 -17.71 19.38 -19.62
C THR A 104 -18.69 18.22 -19.53
N ALA A 105 -18.24 17.09 -18.98
CA ALA A 105 -19.07 15.92 -18.73
C ALA A 105 -18.52 15.12 -17.54
N SER A 106 -19.42 14.45 -16.82
CA SER A 106 -19.04 13.49 -15.77
C SER A 106 -20.13 12.42 -15.61
N TYR A 107 -19.70 11.26 -15.14
CA TYR A 107 -20.59 10.24 -14.65
C TYR A 107 -20.04 9.74 -13.30
N PRO A 108 -20.80 9.88 -12.20
CA PRO A 108 -22.07 10.64 -12.05
C PRO A 108 -21.97 12.14 -12.44
N GLN A 109 -23.10 12.77 -12.72
CA GLN A 109 -23.17 14.15 -13.32
C GLN A 109 -22.99 15.32 -12.32
N ASP A 110 -22.43 15.11 -11.16
CA ASP A 110 -22.39 16.07 -10.03
C ASP A 110 -21.33 17.17 -10.18
N GLU A 111 -20.42 17.05 -11.14
CA GLU A 111 -19.28 17.97 -11.29
C GLU A 111 -19.32 18.86 -12.52
N VAL A 112 -20.26 18.66 -13.42
CA VAL A 112 -20.35 19.41 -14.68
C VAL A 112 -20.43 20.92 -14.44
N GLY A 113 -19.60 21.67 -15.16
CA GLY A 113 -19.48 23.12 -15.07
C GLY A 113 -18.49 23.62 -14.01
N LYS A 114 -18.00 22.77 -13.11
CA LYS A 114 -16.97 23.14 -12.14
C LYS A 114 -15.60 23.21 -12.81
N LYS A 115 -14.69 24.01 -12.25
CA LYS A 115 -13.28 23.98 -12.64
C LYS A 115 -12.54 22.89 -11.85
N LEU A 116 -11.60 22.19 -12.48
CA LEU A 116 -10.81 21.14 -11.82
C LEU A 116 -10.14 21.62 -10.52
N LYS A 117 -9.69 22.90 -10.47
CA LYS A 117 -9.10 23.48 -9.26
C LYS A 117 -10.06 23.62 -8.07
N GLU A 118 -11.37 23.58 -8.33
CA GLU A 118 -12.44 23.69 -7.33
C GLU A 118 -12.83 22.32 -6.76
N ILE A 119 -12.30 21.24 -7.37
CA ILE A 119 -12.47 19.87 -6.94
C ILE A 119 -11.13 19.40 -6.37
N GLU A 120 -11.03 19.36 -5.02
CA GLU A 120 -9.76 19.19 -4.30
C GLU A 120 -8.94 18.00 -4.79
N GLU A 121 -9.58 16.86 -4.93
CA GLU A 121 -8.97 15.61 -5.37
C GLU A 121 -8.61 15.58 -6.86
N LYS A 122 -9.21 16.43 -7.70
CA LYS A 122 -8.97 16.48 -9.15
C LYS A 122 -8.10 17.66 -9.59
N LYS A 123 -7.74 18.57 -8.69
CA LYS A 123 -6.96 19.78 -9.03
C LYS A 123 -5.60 19.47 -9.68
N MET A 124 -4.95 18.37 -9.30
CA MET A 124 -3.66 17.95 -9.83
C MET A 124 -3.71 17.69 -11.34
N PHE A 125 -4.82 17.17 -11.86
CA PHE A 125 -4.98 16.84 -13.27
C PHE A 125 -5.09 18.06 -14.18
N SER A 126 -5.16 19.27 -13.62
CA SER A 126 -5.04 20.53 -14.36
C SER A 126 -3.72 20.63 -15.14
N ALA A 127 -2.68 19.91 -14.73
CA ALA A 127 -1.41 19.83 -15.44
C ALA A 127 -1.57 19.16 -16.81
N ILE A 128 -2.40 18.11 -16.91
CA ILE A 128 -2.67 17.39 -18.16
C ILE A 128 -3.45 18.31 -19.11
N ALA A 129 -4.52 18.95 -18.64
CA ALA A 129 -5.30 19.91 -19.44
C ALA A 129 -4.45 21.09 -19.96
N SER A 130 -3.38 21.46 -19.24
CA SER A 130 -2.40 22.49 -19.65
C SER A 130 -1.25 21.96 -20.52
N ASN A 131 -1.27 20.71 -20.96
CA ASN A 131 -0.19 20.04 -21.70
C ASN A 131 1.17 19.99 -20.95
N ASN A 132 1.17 20.09 -19.61
CA ASN A 132 2.37 19.97 -18.77
C ASN A 132 2.63 18.52 -18.32
N ALA A 133 1.67 17.63 -18.52
CA ALA A 133 1.77 16.20 -18.30
C ALA A 133 0.92 15.45 -19.35
N ILE A 134 1.23 14.18 -19.58
CA ILE A 134 0.47 13.30 -20.48
C ILE A 134 -0.52 12.46 -19.68
N GLU A 135 -0.08 12.00 -18.52
CA GLU A 135 -0.84 11.15 -17.61
C GLU A 135 -0.43 11.42 -16.17
N MET A 136 -1.30 11.20 -15.22
CA MET A 136 -1.06 11.34 -13.78
C MET A 136 -1.96 10.37 -13.01
N ILE A 137 -1.50 9.94 -11.84
CA ILE A 137 -2.26 9.12 -10.91
C ILE A 137 -2.20 9.75 -9.52
N SER A 138 -3.31 9.70 -8.77
CA SER A 138 -3.33 10.12 -7.37
C SER A 138 -2.63 9.11 -6.47
N ASP A 139 -2.26 9.54 -5.26
CA ASP A 139 -1.95 8.59 -4.21
C ASP A 139 -3.18 7.72 -3.92
N PRO A 140 -2.98 6.45 -3.54
CA PRO A 140 -4.07 5.56 -3.16
C PRO A 140 -4.75 6.03 -1.87
N GLU A 141 -6.07 6.06 -1.86
CA GLU A 141 -6.88 6.36 -0.69
C GLU A 141 -7.63 5.11 -0.23
N LEU A 142 -7.41 4.69 1.02
CA LEU A 142 -8.09 3.53 1.59
C LEU A 142 -9.55 3.90 1.93
N ASP A 143 -10.48 3.25 1.27
CA ASP A 143 -11.88 3.25 1.67
C ASP A 143 -12.05 2.28 2.85
N THR A 144 -12.19 2.84 4.05
CA THR A 144 -12.26 2.05 5.29
C THR A 144 -13.55 1.25 5.44
N GLU A 145 -14.59 1.53 4.66
CA GLU A 145 -15.85 0.78 4.68
C GLU A 145 -15.75 -0.50 3.85
N SER A 146 -15.18 -0.39 2.65
CA SER A 146 -15.03 -1.53 1.73
C SER A 146 -13.69 -2.25 1.86
N GLY A 147 -12.66 -1.61 2.44
CA GLY A 147 -11.28 -2.09 2.45
C GLY A 147 -10.59 -2.00 1.07
N ALA A 148 -11.22 -1.38 0.09
CA ALA A 148 -10.66 -1.14 -1.23
C ALA A 148 -9.84 0.15 -1.27
N TYR A 149 -8.91 0.22 -2.21
CA TYR A 149 -8.14 1.44 -2.46
C TYR A 149 -8.72 2.17 -3.67
N ARG A 150 -8.98 3.47 -3.48
CA ARG A 150 -9.47 4.39 -4.48
C ARG A 150 -8.31 5.09 -5.17
N TYR A 151 -8.36 5.13 -6.52
CA TYR A 151 -7.43 5.85 -7.37
C TYR A 151 -8.17 6.80 -8.29
N LEU A 152 -7.58 7.96 -8.52
CA LEU A 152 -7.92 8.84 -9.64
C LEU A 152 -6.78 8.78 -10.66
N ILE A 153 -7.11 8.48 -11.91
CA ILE A 153 -6.15 8.38 -12.99
C ILE A 153 -6.56 9.35 -14.09
N GLY A 154 -5.72 10.31 -14.40
CA GLY A 154 -5.93 11.27 -15.46
C GLY A 154 -5.04 10.95 -16.65
N VAL A 155 -5.63 11.00 -17.84
CA VAL A 155 -4.93 10.88 -19.12
C VAL A 155 -5.41 11.96 -20.08
N LYS A 156 -4.58 12.29 -21.07
CA LYS A 156 -4.96 13.22 -22.12
C LYS A 156 -6.12 12.66 -22.93
N ARG A 157 -7.05 13.52 -23.36
CA ARG A 157 -8.12 13.10 -24.26
C ARG A 157 -7.56 12.65 -25.62
N ALA A 158 -8.27 11.74 -26.27
CA ALA A 158 -7.87 11.20 -27.58
C ALA A 158 -7.81 12.28 -28.67
N ASP A 159 -8.65 13.33 -28.61
CA ASP A 159 -8.63 14.50 -29.51
C ASP A 159 -7.46 15.47 -29.24
N GLY A 160 -6.66 15.21 -28.20
CA GLY A 160 -5.50 16.02 -27.83
C GLY A 160 -5.80 17.27 -27.01
N THR A 161 -7.05 17.53 -26.65
CA THR A 161 -7.48 18.69 -25.85
C THR A 161 -8.12 18.27 -24.52
N GLY A 162 -7.67 18.85 -23.40
CA GLY A 162 -8.23 18.56 -22.09
C GLY A 162 -7.76 17.24 -21.47
N VAL A 163 -8.57 16.69 -20.55
CA VAL A 163 -8.23 15.52 -19.75
C VAL A 163 -9.46 14.62 -19.53
N VAL A 164 -9.25 13.31 -19.54
CA VAL A 164 -10.17 12.31 -18.99
C VAL A 164 -9.61 11.85 -17.65
N ILE A 165 -10.43 11.90 -16.62
CA ILE A 165 -10.09 11.43 -15.27
C ILE A 165 -11.02 10.27 -14.95
N THR A 166 -10.46 9.10 -14.66
CA THR A 166 -11.20 7.90 -14.25
C THR A 166 -11.00 7.68 -12.76
N GLU A 167 -12.00 7.15 -12.10
CA GLU A 167 -11.93 6.68 -10.73
C GLU A 167 -12.10 5.17 -10.70
N LEU A 168 -11.25 4.51 -9.95
CA LEU A 168 -11.32 3.08 -9.73
C LEU A 168 -11.11 2.76 -8.26
N LYS A 169 -12.01 1.95 -7.69
CA LYS A 169 -11.83 1.31 -6.39
C LYS A 169 -11.44 -0.15 -6.60
N THR A 170 -10.35 -0.57 -5.98
CA THR A 170 -9.86 -1.94 -6.13
C THR A 170 -9.24 -2.47 -4.85
N ALA A 171 -9.52 -3.74 -4.54
CA ALA A 171 -8.87 -4.47 -3.46
C ALA A 171 -7.49 -5.02 -3.87
N GLU A 172 -7.17 -5.08 -5.17
CA GLU A 172 -5.92 -5.67 -5.68
C GLU A 172 -4.68 -4.94 -5.15
N TYR A 173 -4.78 -3.65 -4.86
CA TYR A 173 -3.66 -2.89 -4.32
C TYR A 173 -3.23 -3.36 -2.93
N ALA A 174 -4.11 -3.95 -2.14
CA ALA A 174 -3.75 -4.54 -0.85
C ALA A 174 -2.63 -5.59 -0.99
N GLU A 175 -2.63 -6.36 -2.08
CA GLU A 175 -1.55 -7.31 -2.38
C GLU A 175 -0.26 -6.61 -2.79
N VAL A 176 -0.36 -5.53 -3.57
CA VAL A 176 0.79 -4.77 -4.07
C VAL A 176 1.47 -3.97 -2.97
N CYS A 177 0.70 -3.34 -2.07
CA CYS A 177 1.26 -2.59 -0.94
C CYS A 177 1.64 -3.47 0.26
N GLY A 178 1.19 -4.72 0.31
CA GLY A 178 1.48 -5.65 1.40
C GLY A 178 0.51 -5.55 2.58
N ALA A 179 -0.65 -4.92 2.41
CA ALA A 179 -1.65 -4.77 3.48
C ALA A 179 -2.19 -6.13 3.99
N ASN A 180 -2.12 -7.19 3.17
CA ASN A 180 -2.50 -8.56 3.53
C ASN A 180 -1.30 -9.51 3.73
N LEU A 181 -0.08 -8.96 3.87
CA LEU A 181 1.15 -9.75 3.91
C LEU A 181 1.21 -10.67 5.14
N ALA A 182 0.72 -10.20 6.29
CA ALA A 182 0.69 -11.00 7.52
C ALA A 182 -0.21 -12.25 7.38
N GLU A 183 -1.31 -12.18 6.63
CA GLU A 183 -2.17 -13.33 6.36
C GLU A 183 -1.43 -14.44 5.60
N LYS A 184 -0.57 -14.05 4.65
CA LYS A 184 0.28 -14.98 3.89
C LYS A 184 1.39 -15.60 4.75
N CYS A 185 1.82 -14.90 5.81
CA CYS A 185 2.84 -15.38 6.75
C CYS A 185 2.27 -16.39 7.76
N GLY A 186 1.06 -16.15 8.28
CA GLY A 186 0.38 -17.03 9.23
C GLY A 186 -0.31 -16.29 10.37
N GLU A 187 -0.81 -17.05 11.35
CA GLU A 187 -1.47 -16.50 12.52
C GLU A 187 -0.49 -15.78 13.45
N ASN A 188 -1.01 -14.81 14.22
CA ASN A 188 -0.25 -14.03 15.20
C ASN A 188 1.04 -13.41 14.63
N THR A 189 0.99 -12.96 13.40
CA THR A 189 2.10 -12.31 12.71
C THR A 189 1.85 -10.82 12.58
N VAL A 190 2.88 -10.01 12.82
CA VAL A 190 2.88 -8.56 12.59
C VAL A 190 4.03 -8.22 11.65
N ILE A 191 3.74 -7.49 10.61
CA ILE A 191 4.74 -6.97 9.66
C ILE A 191 4.83 -5.46 9.89
N LEU A 192 6.03 -4.98 10.19
CA LEU A 192 6.31 -3.56 10.31
C LEU A 192 7.06 -3.05 9.08
N LYS A 193 6.79 -1.81 8.72
CA LYS A 193 7.57 -1.02 7.78
C LYS A 193 7.72 0.40 8.33
N ASP A 194 8.92 0.93 8.31
CA ASP A 194 9.23 2.30 8.79
C ASP A 194 8.75 2.57 10.24
N GLY A 195 8.67 1.53 11.10
CA GLY A 195 8.23 1.63 12.49
C GLY A 195 6.72 1.57 12.71
N GLU A 196 5.93 1.38 11.66
CA GLU A 196 4.47 1.25 11.71
C GLU A 196 4.02 -0.15 11.26
N VAL A 197 2.87 -0.58 11.73
CA VAL A 197 2.24 -1.83 11.33
C VAL A 197 1.74 -1.72 9.90
N LEU A 198 2.35 -2.45 8.98
CA LEU A 198 1.89 -2.59 7.60
C LEU A 198 0.75 -3.59 7.48
N SER A 199 0.85 -4.72 8.19
CA SER A 199 -0.12 -5.81 8.14
C SER A 199 -0.04 -6.63 9.43
N SER A 200 -1.17 -7.12 9.93
CA SER A 200 -1.22 -7.93 11.15
C SER A 200 -2.33 -8.95 11.13
N THR A 201 -2.04 -10.14 11.67
CA THR A 201 -3.02 -11.16 12.06
C THR A 201 -3.11 -11.31 13.58
N LEU A 202 -2.36 -10.50 14.34
CA LEU A 202 -2.40 -10.52 15.81
C LEU A 202 -3.61 -9.70 16.31
N GLU A 203 -4.43 -10.33 17.15
CA GLU A 203 -5.62 -9.69 17.70
C GLU A 203 -5.28 -8.39 18.44
N GLY A 204 -5.99 -7.32 18.14
CA GLY A 204 -5.80 -6.01 18.76
C GLY A 204 -4.71 -5.14 18.15
N VAL A 205 -4.03 -5.60 17.09
CA VAL A 205 -3.03 -4.84 16.33
C VAL A 205 -3.60 -4.47 14.97
N LYS A 206 -3.54 -3.19 14.60
CA LYS A 206 -4.13 -2.67 13.36
C LYS A 206 -3.05 -2.09 12.46
N THR A 207 -3.31 -2.11 11.16
CA THR A 207 -2.51 -1.37 10.18
C THR A 207 -2.45 0.10 10.55
N GLY A 208 -1.25 0.69 10.51
CA GLY A 208 -0.97 2.07 10.89
C GLY A 208 -0.64 2.27 12.38
N ASP A 209 -0.81 1.26 13.24
CA ASP A 209 -0.36 1.38 14.63
C ASP A 209 1.16 1.56 14.67
N ALA A 210 1.63 2.54 15.45
CA ALA A 210 3.06 2.69 15.70
C ALA A 210 3.54 1.58 16.67
N VAL A 211 4.71 1.00 16.42
CA VAL A 211 5.22 -0.16 17.18
C VAL A 211 5.37 0.10 18.66
N ASP A 212 5.70 1.33 19.07
CA ASP A 212 5.84 1.73 20.47
C ASP A 212 4.48 1.74 21.20
N THR A 213 3.36 1.99 20.50
CA THR A 213 2.02 1.91 21.08
C THR A 213 1.60 0.47 21.41
N LEU A 214 2.28 -0.51 20.81
CA LEU A 214 2.11 -1.93 21.13
C LEU A 214 2.93 -2.38 22.35
N GLY A 215 3.67 -1.46 22.99
CA GLY A 215 4.57 -1.76 24.10
C GLY A 215 5.82 -2.53 23.67
N ILE A 216 6.20 -2.45 22.40
CA ILE A 216 7.39 -3.08 21.82
C ILE A 216 8.42 -1.99 21.55
N SER A 217 9.58 -2.10 22.21
CA SER A 217 10.67 -1.14 22.04
C SER A 217 11.62 -1.53 20.88
N SER A 218 12.37 -0.56 20.37
CA SER A 218 13.44 -0.83 19.39
C SER A 218 14.47 -1.83 19.93
N GLU A 219 14.76 -1.77 21.24
CA GLU A 219 15.68 -2.71 21.89
C GLU A 219 15.13 -4.15 21.88
N ASP A 220 13.81 -4.33 22.02
CA ASP A 220 13.18 -5.65 21.93
C ASP A 220 13.30 -6.22 20.52
N LEU A 221 13.09 -5.39 19.50
CA LEU A 221 13.26 -5.79 18.10
C LEU A 221 14.70 -6.18 17.78
N GLU A 222 15.69 -5.44 18.34
CA GLU A 222 17.12 -5.76 18.19
C GLU A 222 17.53 -7.06 18.89
N LYS A 223 16.93 -7.36 20.04
CA LYS A 223 17.15 -8.64 20.75
C LYS A 223 16.60 -9.84 19.99
N GLY A 224 15.60 -9.61 19.14
CA GLY A 224 14.95 -10.65 18.31
C GLY A 224 14.11 -11.66 19.08
N SER A 225 14.04 -11.58 20.43
CA SER A 225 13.17 -12.40 21.28
C SER A 225 12.80 -11.62 22.54
N PHE A 226 11.50 -11.48 22.80
CA PHE A 226 10.98 -10.65 23.89
C PHE A 226 9.57 -11.10 24.30
N THR A 227 9.03 -10.49 25.35
CA THR A 227 7.63 -10.66 25.75
C THR A 227 6.91 -9.33 25.53
N ALA A 228 5.73 -9.37 24.92
CA ALA A 228 4.86 -8.22 24.74
C ALA A 228 3.49 -8.46 25.34
N THR A 229 2.84 -7.39 25.79
CA THR A 229 1.44 -7.44 26.23
C THR A 229 0.59 -6.63 25.27
N VAL A 230 -0.24 -7.31 24.48
CA VAL A 230 -1.11 -6.70 23.49
C VAL A 230 -2.55 -6.97 23.90
N SER A 231 -3.36 -5.91 23.99
CA SER A 231 -4.78 -6.00 24.39
C SER A 231 -5.01 -6.81 25.70
N GLY A 232 -4.06 -6.68 26.66
CA GLY A 232 -4.14 -7.37 27.96
C GLY A 232 -3.74 -8.84 27.93
N LYS A 233 -3.32 -9.38 26.79
CA LYS A 233 -2.80 -10.74 26.64
C LYS A 233 -1.27 -10.70 26.53
N SER A 234 -0.59 -11.63 27.21
CA SER A 234 0.85 -11.75 27.16
C SER A 234 1.28 -12.71 26.06
N TYR A 235 2.30 -12.32 25.31
CA TYR A 235 2.85 -13.10 24.20
C TYR A 235 4.38 -13.24 24.33
N THR A 236 4.88 -14.42 24.02
CA THR A 236 6.29 -14.63 23.68
C THR A 236 6.47 -14.31 22.22
N CYS A 237 7.35 -13.37 21.90
CA CYS A 237 7.54 -12.86 20.54
C CYS A 237 8.93 -13.17 20.02
N LYS A 238 9.03 -13.41 18.73
CA LYS A 238 10.27 -13.39 17.98
C LYS A 238 10.19 -12.39 16.84
N ALA A 239 11.26 -11.63 16.64
CA ALA A 239 11.35 -10.67 15.56
C ALA A 239 12.60 -10.89 14.71
N ALA A 240 12.49 -10.55 13.44
CA ALA A 240 13.62 -10.55 12.52
C ALA A 240 13.43 -9.51 11.42
N VAL A 241 14.54 -8.93 10.97
CA VAL A 241 14.56 -7.96 9.87
C VAL A 241 14.66 -8.70 8.54
N SER A 242 13.87 -8.26 7.56
CA SER A 242 13.87 -8.76 6.19
C SER A 242 13.78 -7.58 5.21
N GLY A 243 14.95 -7.08 4.77
CA GLY A 243 15.03 -5.85 3.97
C GLY A 243 14.56 -4.63 4.75
N ASP A 244 13.58 -3.91 4.21
CA ASP A 244 12.98 -2.73 4.84
C ASP A 244 11.83 -3.10 5.80
N TYR A 245 11.60 -4.39 6.04
CA TYR A 245 10.52 -4.90 6.89
C TYR A 245 11.06 -5.54 8.15
N THR A 246 10.28 -5.45 9.24
CA THR A 246 10.48 -6.26 10.43
C THR A 246 9.29 -7.21 10.59
N VAL A 247 9.59 -8.49 10.74
CA VAL A 247 8.61 -9.55 10.98
C VAL A 247 8.59 -9.88 12.44
N ILE A 248 7.42 -9.91 13.06
CA ILE A 248 7.21 -10.37 14.44
C ILE A 248 6.22 -11.52 14.41
N CYS A 249 6.60 -12.66 14.96
CA CYS A 249 5.71 -13.77 15.23
C CYS A 249 5.48 -13.89 16.73
N ALA A 250 4.26 -14.15 17.16
CA ALA A 250 3.85 -14.18 18.55
C ALA A 250 3.17 -15.51 18.90
N GLU A 251 3.42 -15.99 20.11
CA GLU A 251 2.80 -17.18 20.73
C GLU A 251 2.25 -16.77 22.08
N ALA A 252 1.05 -17.21 22.45
CA ALA A 252 0.48 -16.93 23.76
C ALA A 252 1.39 -17.48 24.87
N ALA A 253 1.72 -16.64 25.87
CA ALA A 253 2.66 -16.95 26.94
C ALA A 253 2.09 -17.93 28.00
#